data_00177e1421dfb4661fc65194cb2c0edf
#
_entry.id   00177e1421dfb4661fc65194cb2c0edf
#
_cell.length_a   1.000
_cell.length_b   1.000
_cell.length_c   1.000
_cell.angle_alpha   90.00
_cell.angle_beta   90.00
_cell.angle_gamma   90.00
#
_symmetry.space_group_name_H-M   'P 1'
#
loop_
_entity.id
_entity.type
_entity.pdbx_description
1 polymer ?
#
loop_
_entity_poly.entity_id
_entity_poly.type
_entity_poly.pdbx_seq_one_letter_code
_entity_poly.pdbx_strand_id
1 'polypeptide(L)'
;KATTLHYQYSAGTTVIMESLYIGNLSRSAKVTGIRFSNKNIKAQLGRLCYNAIWIDKKDSGRRIKDGEQTTISFKVKQNGKTYKLSSRITFKRFDQVFKSFKIGNKEYASDFAGYWGTEAQIKGKTAKIQVAPAAGYKIDKIVAYYWHGGENDESRKIKNGSKVALKDLMFIYVYYHPVKTPAYFNIKNMENPKMSPFNYEFHIRVK
;
A
#
# COMPACT_ATOMS: atom_id res chain seq x y z
N LYS A 1 19.22 -4.10 12.79
CA LYS A 1 18.55 -2.93 12.19
C LYS A 1 17.06 -3.04 12.51
N ALA A 2 16.38 -1.93 12.75
CA ALA A 2 14.93 -1.89 12.95
C ALA A 2 14.24 -1.46 11.66
N THR A 3 13.07 -2.03 11.41
CA THR A 3 12.24 -1.73 10.23
C THR A 3 10.78 -1.62 10.68
N THR A 4 10.05 -0.68 10.11
CA THR A 4 8.58 -0.61 10.27
C THR A 4 7.94 -1.15 9.00
N LEU A 5 6.95 -2.03 9.15
CA LEU A 5 6.09 -2.50 8.08
C LEU A 5 4.65 -2.11 8.37
N HIS A 6 3.97 -1.63 7.35
CA HIS A 6 2.57 -1.23 7.47
C HIS A 6 1.65 -2.38 7.08
N TYR A 7 0.53 -2.45 7.77
CA TYR A 7 -0.52 -3.41 7.49
C TYR A 7 -1.89 -2.75 7.47
N GLN A 8 -2.81 -3.40 6.81
CA GLN A 8 -4.22 -3.05 6.81
C GLN A 8 -5.09 -4.26 7.12
N TYR A 9 -6.34 -4.02 7.47
CA TYR A 9 -7.35 -5.06 7.54
C TYR A 9 -8.17 -5.07 6.25
N SER A 10 -8.30 -6.25 5.66
CA SER A 10 -9.06 -6.45 4.44
C SER A 10 -9.92 -7.69 4.59
N ALA A 11 -11.22 -7.59 4.39
CA ALA A 11 -12.17 -8.71 4.50
C ALA A 11 -11.96 -9.57 5.76
N GLY A 12 -11.69 -8.93 6.91
CA GLY A 12 -11.46 -9.61 8.18
C GLY A 12 -10.05 -10.18 8.39
N THR A 13 -9.18 -10.09 7.40
CA THR A 13 -7.78 -10.53 7.51
C THR A 13 -6.81 -9.35 7.61
N THR A 14 -5.59 -9.61 8.06
CA THR A 14 -4.49 -8.64 8.06
C THR A 14 -3.67 -8.83 6.79
N VAL A 15 -3.46 -7.76 6.06
CA VAL A 15 -2.60 -7.73 4.87
C VAL A 15 -1.40 -6.83 5.17
N ILE A 16 -0.19 -7.35 5.08
CA ILE A 16 1.05 -6.58 5.23
C ILE A 16 1.43 -6.03 3.86
N MET A 17 1.60 -4.72 3.82
CA MET A 17 1.69 -3.96 2.56
C MET A 17 3.08 -3.92 1.95
N GLU A 18 4.11 -4.09 2.78
CA GLU A 18 5.49 -3.98 2.32
C GLU A 18 6.25 -5.29 2.50
N SER A 19 7.33 -5.40 1.74
CA SER A 19 8.31 -6.47 1.84
C SER A 19 9.56 -6.00 2.58
N LEU A 20 10.25 -6.93 3.22
CA LEU A 20 11.59 -6.68 3.75
C LEU A 20 12.61 -6.91 2.63
N TYR A 21 13.36 -5.87 2.27
CA TYR A 21 14.39 -5.96 1.25
C TYR A 21 15.77 -6.24 1.87
N ILE A 22 16.50 -7.19 1.27
CA ILE A 22 17.87 -7.51 1.62
C ILE A 22 18.79 -6.71 0.70
N GLY A 23 19.48 -5.71 1.25
CA GLY A 23 20.45 -4.92 0.48
C GLY A 23 21.68 -5.73 0.08
N ASN A 24 22.29 -5.37 -1.05
CA ASN A 24 23.53 -5.97 -1.58
C ASN A 24 23.46 -7.50 -1.80
N LEU A 25 22.27 -8.03 -2.04
CA LEU A 25 22.07 -9.45 -2.35
C LEU A 25 22.35 -9.71 -3.83
N SER A 26 23.25 -10.65 -4.15
CA SER A 26 23.45 -11.09 -5.54
C SER A 26 22.33 -12.03 -5.98
N ARG A 27 22.10 -12.13 -7.29
CA ARG A 27 21.09 -13.07 -7.84
C ARG A 27 21.41 -14.53 -7.55
N SER A 28 22.71 -14.87 -7.37
CA SER A 28 23.16 -16.23 -7.04
C SER A 28 23.11 -16.53 -5.54
N ALA A 29 22.79 -15.56 -4.69
CA ALA A 29 22.73 -15.75 -3.26
C ALA A 29 21.58 -16.70 -2.87
N LYS A 30 21.81 -17.50 -1.83
CA LYS A 30 20.78 -18.37 -1.25
C LYS A 30 20.35 -17.82 0.11
N VAL A 31 19.07 -17.52 0.24
CA VAL A 31 18.44 -17.12 1.51
C VAL A 31 17.72 -18.32 2.09
N THR A 32 18.00 -18.66 3.35
CA THR A 32 17.46 -19.87 4.01
C THR A 32 17.15 -19.61 5.49
N GLY A 33 16.35 -20.47 6.09
CA GLY A 33 16.11 -20.47 7.52
C GLY A 33 15.38 -19.22 8.02
N ILE A 34 14.46 -18.68 7.23
CA ILE A 34 13.66 -17.52 7.64
C ILE A 34 12.76 -17.92 8.80
N ARG A 35 12.90 -17.21 9.92
CA ARG A 35 12.13 -17.45 11.15
C ARG A 35 11.73 -16.13 11.78
N PHE A 36 10.58 -16.15 12.47
CA PHE A 36 10.10 -15.03 13.27
C PHE A 36 10.00 -15.42 14.74
N SER A 37 10.26 -14.49 15.64
CA SER A 37 9.96 -14.66 17.07
C SER A 37 8.45 -14.73 17.32
N ASN A 38 7.65 -14.04 16.48
CA ASN A 38 6.19 -14.12 16.51
C ASN A 38 5.69 -15.30 15.67
N LYS A 39 5.07 -16.29 16.33
CA LYS A 39 4.54 -17.49 15.68
C LYS A 39 3.35 -17.24 14.73
N ASN A 40 2.71 -16.06 14.80
CA ASN A 40 1.60 -15.70 13.92
C ASN A 40 2.06 -15.23 12.53
N ILE A 41 3.35 -15.00 12.35
CA ILE A 41 3.92 -14.47 11.12
C ILE A 41 4.50 -15.60 10.30
N LYS A 42 4.31 -15.54 9.00
CA LYS A 42 4.96 -16.37 7.98
C LYS A 42 5.68 -15.50 6.97
N ALA A 43 6.65 -16.04 6.29
CA ALA A 43 7.30 -15.36 5.18
C ALA A 43 7.72 -16.33 4.09
N GLN A 44 7.87 -15.77 2.90
CA GLN A 44 8.44 -16.44 1.74
C GLN A 44 9.34 -15.45 0.96
N LEU A 45 10.32 -15.99 0.26
CA LEU A 45 11.07 -15.19 -0.70
C LEU A 45 10.17 -14.79 -1.86
N GLY A 46 10.30 -13.56 -2.29
CA GLY A 46 9.58 -13.05 -3.45
C GLY A 46 9.99 -13.80 -4.72
N ARG A 47 9.01 -14.29 -5.48
CA ARG A 47 9.29 -14.99 -6.75
C ARG A 47 9.83 -14.06 -7.82
N LEU A 48 9.36 -12.81 -7.85
CA LEU A 48 9.75 -11.80 -8.84
C LEU A 48 10.90 -10.90 -8.37
N CYS A 49 11.11 -10.79 -7.04
CA CYS A 49 12.14 -9.96 -6.44
C CYS A 49 13.01 -10.84 -5.53
N TYR A 50 14.12 -11.33 -6.05
CA TYR A 50 15.03 -12.26 -5.36
C TYR A 50 15.58 -11.72 -4.03
N ASN A 51 15.58 -10.41 -3.83
CA ASN A 51 16.04 -9.73 -2.62
C ASN A 51 14.89 -9.28 -1.69
N ALA A 52 13.65 -9.69 -1.97
CA ALA A 52 12.51 -9.37 -1.15
C ALA A 52 12.06 -10.58 -0.31
N ILE A 53 11.81 -10.36 0.98
CA ILE A 53 11.11 -11.30 1.85
C ILE A 53 9.69 -10.77 2.00
N TRP A 54 8.72 -11.50 1.47
CA TRP A 54 7.31 -11.22 1.67
C TRP A 54 6.89 -11.75 3.04
N ILE A 55 6.25 -10.89 3.79
CA ILE A 55 5.84 -11.17 5.16
C ILE A 55 4.32 -11.14 5.20
N ASP A 56 3.75 -12.13 5.86
CA ASP A 56 2.30 -12.27 5.95
C ASP A 56 1.88 -12.82 7.31
N LYS A 57 0.62 -12.65 7.65
CA LYS A 57 0.00 -13.30 8.80
C LYS A 57 -0.35 -14.74 8.44
N LYS A 58 -0.14 -15.68 9.37
CA LYS A 58 -0.69 -17.04 9.23
C LYS A 58 -2.21 -17.01 9.31
N ASP A 59 -2.88 -17.84 8.52
CA ASP A 59 -4.34 -17.84 8.42
C ASP A 59 -5.00 -18.17 9.77
N SER A 60 -4.44 -19.13 10.51
CA SER A 60 -4.86 -19.51 11.87
C SER A 60 -4.38 -18.55 12.96
N GLY A 61 -3.57 -17.54 12.62
CA GLY A 61 -2.99 -16.61 13.58
C GLY A 61 -3.97 -15.52 14.02
N ARG A 62 -3.82 -15.04 15.26
CA ARG A 62 -4.53 -13.86 15.73
C ARG A 62 -4.18 -12.62 14.90
N ARG A 63 -5.03 -11.61 14.95
CA ARG A 63 -4.76 -10.32 14.30
C ARG A 63 -3.48 -9.68 14.85
N ILE A 64 -2.69 -9.06 13.96
CA ILE A 64 -1.55 -8.22 14.33
C ILE A 64 -2.10 -6.94 14.99
N LYS A 65 -1.46 -6.51 16.06
CA LYS A 65 -1.81 -5.27 16.76
C LYS A 65 -0.91 -4.12 16.29
N ASP A 66 -1.43 -2.91 16.34
CA ASP A 66 -0.62 -1.72 16.07
C ASP A 66 0.53 -1.60 17.08
N GLY A 67 1.73 -1.33 16.58
CA GLY A 67 2.96 -1.31 17.38
C GLY A 67 3.52 -2.69 17.75
N GLU A 68 2.89 -3.79 17.34
CA GLU A 68 3.38 -5.14 17.61
C GLU A 68 4.76 -5.35 16.97
N GLN A 69 5.64 -6.04 17.69
CA GLN A 69 7.01 -6.28 17.25
C GLN A 69 7.29 -7.76 17.04
N THR A 70 8.19 -8.04 16.11
CA THR A 70 8.78 -9.36 15.89
C THR A 70 10.24 -9.21 15.47
N THR A 71 11.04 -10.24 15.71
CA THR A 71 12.37 -10.34 15.14
C THR A 71 12.36 -11.37 14.03
N ILE A 72 12.78 -10.98 12.84
CA ILE A 72 13.10 -11.90 11.74
C ILE A 72 14.56 -12.28 11.83
N SER A 73 14.87 -13.55 11.61
CA SER A 73 16.24 -14.06 11.45
C SER A 73 16.31 -14.99 10.24
N PHE A 74 17.43 -14.94 9.52
CA PHE A 74 17.66 -15.77 8.33
C PHE A 74 19.15 -15.87 8.03
N LYS A 75 19.51 -16.75 7.10
CA LYS A 75 20.88 -16.92 6.62
C LYS A 75 20.96 -16.55 5.15
N VAL A 76 22.05 -15.89 4.77
CA VAL A 76 22.39 -15.57 3.38
C VAL A 76 23.72 -16.24 3.08
N LYS A 77 23.77 -17.11 2.05
CA LYS A 77 25.01 -17.65 1.51
C LYS A 77 25.32 -16.91 0.21
N GLN A 78 26.43 -16.18 0.17
CA GLN A 78 26.87 -15.36 -0.96
C GLN A 78 28.39 -15.31 -1.02
N ASN A 79 28.97 -15.46 -2.20
CA ASN A 79 30.43 -15.41 -2.42
C ASN A 79 31.24 -16.35 -1.48
N GLY A 80 30.77 -17.58 -1.35
CA GLY A 80 31.38 -18.59 -0.48
C GLY A 80 31.19 -18.39 1.01
N LYS A 81 30.60 -17.27 1.45
CA LYS A 81 30.41 -16.92 2.86
C LYS A 81 28.94 -17.08 3.28
N THR A 82 28.73 -17.39 4.55
CA THR A 82 27.39 -17.47 5.15
C THR A 82 27.23 -16.36 6.19
N TYR A 83 26.23 -15.53 5.99
CA TYR A 83 25.85 -14.43 6.89
C TYR A 83 24.60 -14.82 7.67
N LYS A 84 24.63 -14.65 8.99
CA LYS A 84 23.45 -14.75 9.86
C LYS A 84 22.92 -13.33 10.05
N LEU A 85 21.70 -13.07 9.60
CA LEU A 85 21.10 -11.74 9.64
C LEU A 85 19.86 -11.75 10.52
N SER A 86 19.62 -10.63 11.17
CA SER A 86 18.37 -10.40 11.90
C SER A 86 17.95 -8.93 11.82
N SER A 87 16.65 -8.71 11.93
CA SER A 87 16.06 -7.38 11.98
C SER A 87 14.85 -7.38 12.92
N ARG A 88 14.70 -6.32 13.70
CA ARG A 88 13.47 -6.06 14.44
C ARG A 88 12.46 -5.41 13.50
N ILE A 89 11.26 -5.94 13.47
CA ILE A 89 10.15 -5.42 12.68
C ILE A 89 9.09 -4.91 13.66
N THR A 90 8.62 -3.69 13.44
CA THR A 90 7.45 -3.13 14.12
C THR A 90 6.32 -3.03 13.11
N PHE A 91 5.17 -3.62 13.41
CA PHE A 91 3.98 -3.50 12.59
C PHE A 91 3.20 -2.25 12.97
N LYS A 92 2.95 -1.40 11.99
CA LYS A 92 2.11 -0.23 12.13
C LYS A 92 0.88 -0.35 11.25
N ARG A 93 -0.27 -0.02 11.79
CA ARG A 93 -1.47 0.09 10.97
C ARG A 93 -1.26 1.19 9.94
N PHE A 94 -1.70 0.96 8.71
CA PHE A 94 -1.62 1.95 7.65
C PHE A 94 -2.39 3.20 8.05
N ASP A 95 -1.74 4.35 7.97
CA ASP A 95 -2.36 5.61 8.34
C ASP A 95 -3.55 5.93 7.43
N GLN A 96 -4.54 6.61 8.00
CA GLN A 96 -5.61 7.18 7.21
C GLN A 96 -5.03 8.33 6.38
N VAL A 97 -5.02 8.17 5.06
CA VAL A 97 -4.44 9.14 4.12
C VAL A 97 -5.33 10.34 3.91
N PHE A 98 -6.64 10.17 4.07
CA PHE A 98 -7.61 11.24 3.89
C PHE A 98 -8.16 11.72 5.23
N LYS A 99 -8.11 13.03 5.46
CA LYS A 99 -8.90 13.71 6.47
C LYS A 99 -10.38 13.74 6.07
N SER A 100 -10.66 13.88 4.78
CA SER A 100 -12.00 13.87 4.20
C SER A 100 -11.93 13.42 2.74
N PHE A 101 -12.88 12.61 2.31
CA PHE A 101 -13.11 12.24 0.92
C PHE A 101 -14.61 12.21 0.65
N LYS A 102 -15.12 13.27 0.04
CA LYS A 102 -16.55 13.43 -0.22
C LYS A 102 -16.88 13.28 -1.69
N ILE A 103 -17.98 12.57 -1.97
CA ILE A 103 -18.66 12.56 -3.25
C ILE A 103 -20.08 13.05 -3.02
N GLY A 104 -20.39 14.24 -3.53
CA GLY A 104 -21.58 14.97 -3.12
C GLY A 104 -21.50 15.32 -1.64
N ASN A 105 -22.53 14.94 -0.88
CA ASN A 105 -22.60 15.19 0.57
C ASN A 105 -22.11 14.02 1.42
N LYS A 106 -21.78 12.87 0.82
CA LYS A 106 -21.41 11.66 1.57
C LYS A 106 -19.89 11.58 1.77
N GLU A 107 -19.48 11.26 3.00
CA GLU A 107 -18.10 11.10 3.43
C GLU A 107 -17.68 9.64 3.31
N TYR A 108 -16.49 9.39 2.73
CA TYR A 108 -15.91 8.07 2.48
C TYR A 108 -14.50 7.89 3.06
N ALA A 109 -13.92 8.90 3.72
CA ALA A 109 -12.54 8.80 4.19
C ALA A 109 -12.29 7.60 5.11
N SER A 110 -13.26 7.27 5.98
CA SER A 110 -13.18 6.12 6.87
C SER A 110 -13.12 4.78 6.15
N ASP A 111 -13.70 4.70 4.95
CA ASP A 111 -13.75 3.46 4.16
C ASP A 111 -12.37 3.08 3.61
N PHE A 112 -11.47 4.06 3.52
CA PHE A 112 -10.08 3.88 3.13
C PHE A 112 -9.12 3.59 4.30
N ALA A 113 -9.63 3.58 5.53
CA ALA A 113 -8.83 3.23 6.70
C ALA A 113 -8.51 1.73 6.73
N GLY A 114 -7.71 1.29 5.77
CA GLY A 114 -7.32 -0.10 5.61
C GLY A 114 -7.70 -0.73 4.25
N TYR A 115 -8.06 0.09 3.27
CA TYR A 115 -8.41 -0.33 1.90
C TYR A 115 -7.89 0.65 0.86
N TRP A 116 -7.55 0.15 -0.32
CA TRP A 116 -7.16 0.97 -1.49
C TRP A 116 -8.35 1.40 -2.31
N GLY A 117 -9.50 0.79 -2.07
CA GLY A 117 -10.71 1.06 -2.78
C GLY A 117 -11.95 0.81 -1.96
N THR A 118 -13.00 1.52 -2.31
CA THR A 118 -14.35 1.32 -1.78
C THR A 118 -15.37 1.49 -2.89
N GLU A 119 -16.62 1.24 -2.60
CA GLU A 119 -17.72 1.45 -3.53
C GLU A 119 -18.62 2.56 -3.02
N ALA A 120 -19.01 3.46 -3.92
CA ALA A 120 -19.93 4.53 -3.63
C ALA A 120 -21.21 4.36 -4.43
N GLN A 121 -22.33 4.27 -3.74
CA GLN A 121 -23.66 4.37 -4.38
C GLN A 121 -24.10 5.84 -4.34
N ILE A 122 -24.17 6.46 -5.54
CA ILE A 122 -24.46 7.88 -5.68
C ILE A 122 -25.62 8.07 -6.64
N LYS A 123 -26.61 8.80 -6.16
CA LYS A 123 -27.79 9.14 -6.99
C LYS A 123 -27.62 10.55 -7.57
N GLY A 124 -28.12 10.76 -8.78
CA GLY A 124 -28.12 12.07 -9.43
C GLY A 124 -27.43 12.07 -10.79
N LYS A 125 -27.34 13.24 -11.40
CA LYS A 125 -26.68 13.42 -12.70
C LYS A 125 -25.21 13.84 -12.54
N THR A 126 -24.91 14.54 -11.46
CA THR A 126 -23.57 15.06 -11.16
C THR A 126 -23.29 14.95 -9.67
N ALA A 127 -22.01 14.85 -9.29
CA ALA A 127 -21.58 14.96 -7.91
C ALA A 127 -20.32 15.84 -7.78
N LYS A 128 -20.18 16.54 -6.67
CA LYS A 128 -18.97 17.28 -6.31
C LYS A 128 -17.97 16.34 -5.68
N ILE A 129 -16.71 16.35 -6.15
CA ILE A 129 -15.63 15.56 -5.57
C ILE A 129 -14.74 16.46 -4.73
N GLN A 130 -14.63 16.16 -3.44
CA GLN A 130 -13.80 16.93 -2.50
C GLN A 130 -12.93 15.99 -1.69
N VAL A 131 -11.62 16.18 -1.76
CA VAL A 131 -10.62 15.36 -1.07
C VAL A 131 -9.72 16.26 -0.24
N ALA A 132 -9.56 15.95 1.03
CA ALA A 132 -8.60 16.60 1.90
C ALA A 132 -7.63 15.54 2.44
N PRO A 133 -6.31 15.71 2.27
CA PRO A 133 -5.34 14.77 2.81
C PRO A 133 -5.28 14.87 4.34
N ALA A 134 -4.93 13.78 4.99
CA ALA A 134 -4.54 13.78 6.39
C ALA A 134 -3.16 14.44 6.56
N ALA A 135 -2.82 14.80 7.80
CA ALA A 135 -1.50 15.35 8.10
C ALA A 135 -0.38 14.40 7.64
N GLY A 136 0.63 14.96 6.97
CA GLY A 136 1.76 14.18 6.46
C GLY A 136 1.58 13.63 5.03
N TYR A 137 0.45 13.89 4.37
CA TYR A 137 0.18 13.48 2.98
C TYR A 137 -0.14 14.65 2.08
N LYS A 138 0.08 14.48 0.77
CA LYS A 138 -0.30 15.42 -0.29
C LYS A 138 -1.06 14.70 -1.37
N ILE A 139 -2.06 15.38 -1.94
CA ILE A 139 -2.79 14.91 -3.12
C ILE A 139 -2.07 15.44 -4.36
N ASP A 140 -1.71 14.55 -5.28
CA ASP A 140 -1.03 14.89 -6.53
C ASP A 140 -2.01 15.20 -7.64
N LYS A 141 -2.99 14.33 -7.80
CA LYS A 141 -4.04 14.48 -8.80
C LYS A 141 -5.27 13.67 -8.43
N ILE A 142 -6.40 14.09 -8.95
CA ILE A 142 -7.66 13.35 -8.91
C ILE A 142 -8.05 13.07 -10.35
N VAL A 143 -8.45 11.84 -10.66
CA VAL A 143 -8.82 11.41 -12.01
C VAL A 143 -10.19 10.75 -11.94
N ALA A 144 -11.11 11.21 -12.78
CA ALA A 144 -12.38 10.56 -13.04
C ALA A 144 -12.22 9.63 -14.24
N TYR A 145 -12.56 8.37 -14.08
CA TYR A 145 -12.53 7.36 -15.14
C TYR A 145 -13.95 7.00 -15.56
N TYR A 146 -14.23 7.17 -16.84
CA TYR A 146 -15.52 6.88 -17.48
C TYR A 146 -15.37 5.65 -18.36
N TRP A 147 -16.26 4.70 -18.16
CA TRP A 147 -16.25 3.46 -18.94
C TRP A 147 -17.35 3.50 -20.00
N HIS A 148 -16.96 3.35 -21.26
CA HIS A 148 -17.85 3.39 -22.42
C HIS A 148 -17.86 2.08 -23.20
N GLY A 149 -17.41 0.97 -22.59
CA GLY A 149 -17.40 -0.37 -23.21
C GLY A 149 -16.07 -0.78 -23.84
N GLY A 150 -14.96 -0.16 -23.42
CA GLY A 150 -13.59 -0.54 -23.77
C GLY A 150 -12.86 0.48 -24.63
N GLU A 151 -12.99 0.47 -25.96
CA GLU A 151 -12.16 1.31 -26.85
C GLU A 151 -12.33 2.82 -26.68
N ASN A 152 -13.42 3.27 -26.09
CA ASN A 152 -13.74 4.69 -25.87
C ASN A 152 -13.65 5.11 -24.39
N ASP A 153 -12.98 4.33 -23.58
CA ASP A 153 -12.82 4.67 -22.15
C ASP A 153 -12.04 5.97 -21.98
N GLU A 154 -12.48 6.80 -21.04
CA GLU A 154 -11.91 8.12 -20.86
C GLU A 154 -11.44 8.34 -19.41
N SER A 155 -10.23 8.90 -19.28
CA SER A 155 -9.68 9.36 -18.01
C SER A 155 -9.51 10.86 -18.02
N ARG A 156 -10.19 11.57 -17.12
CA ARG A 156 -10.13 13.04 -16.99
C ARG A 156 -9.50 13.45 -15.67
N LYS A 157 -8.43 14.23 -15.71
CA LYS A 157 -7.94 14.91 -14.52
C LYS A 157 -8.95 15.97 -14.10
N ILE A 158 -9.37 15.94 -12.84
CA ILE A 158 -10.34 16.89 -12.29
C ILE A 158 -9.73 17.76 -11.20
N LYS A 159 -10.22 19.00 -11.07
CA LYS A 159 -9.86 19.86 -9.93
C LYS A 159 -10.60 19.39 -8.68
N ASN A 160 -9.90 19.43 -7.55
CA ASN A 160 -10.52 19.18 -6.26
C ASN A 160 -11.66 20.18 -6.01
N GLY A 161 -12.82 19.68 -5.63
CA GLY A 161 -14.02 20.51 -5.44
C GLY A 161 -14.87 20.72 -6.70
N SER A 162 -14.48 20.18 -7.87
CA SER A 162 -15.31 20.29 -9.08
C SER A 162 -16.46 19.27 -9.10
N LYS A 163 -17.51 19.59 -9.87
CA LYS A 163 -18.59 18.68 -10.19
C LYS A 163 -18.19 17.78 -11.36
N VAL A 164 -18.51 16.50 -11.28
CA VAL A 164 -18.34 15.51 -12.35
C VAL A 164 -19.67 14.92 -12.73
N ALA A 165 -19.82 14.56 -14.02
CA ALA A 165 -20.98 13.77 -14.46
C ALA A 165 -20.90 12.37 -13.86
N LEU A 166 -22.04 11.82 -13.45
CA LEU A 166 -22.12 10.45 -12.90
C LEU A 166 -22.45 9.41 -13.95
N LYS A 167 -22.95 9.84 -15.12
CA LYS A 167 -23.20 8.94 -16.24
C LYS A 167 -21.87 8.34 -16.70
N ASP A 168 -21.80 7.02 -16.77
CA ASP A 168 -20.64 6.22 -17.19
C ASP A 168 -19.39 6.39 -16.29
N LEU A 169 -19.47 7.15 -15.21
CA LEU A 169 -18.40 7.27 -14.23
C LEU A 169 -18.23 5.95 -13.48
N MET A 170 -17.08 5.30 -13.66
CA MET A 170 -16.79 4.03 -13.04
C MET A 170 -15.90 4.16 -11.80
N PHE A 171 -14.86 5.02 -11.89
CA PHE A 171 -13.93 5.21 -10.79
C PHE A 171 -13.55 6.67 -10.58
N ILE A 172 -13.29 7.01 -9.33
CA ILE A 172 -12.51 8.19 -8.93
C ILE A 172 -11.20 7.70 -8.35
N TYR A 173 -10.09 8.02 -9.00
CA TYR A 173 -8.74 7.74 -8.54
C TYR A 173 -8.15 8.96 -7.86
N VAL A 174 -7.53 8.79 -6.72
CA VAL A 174 -6.79 9.83 -6.00
C VAL A 174 -5.35 9.37 -5.84
N TYR A 175 -4.45 10.07 -6.51
CA TYR A 175 -3.01 9.85 -6.41
C TYR A 175 -2.46 10.76 -5.33
N TYR A 176 -1.62 10.20 -4.47
CA TYR A 176 -1.08 10.91 -3.32
C TYR A 176 0.32 10.42 -2.98
N HIS A 177 1.06 11.21 -2.20
CA HIS A 177 2.33 10.80 -1.63
C HIS A 177 2.50 11.33 -0.20
N PRO A 178 3.32 10.66 0.64
CA PRO A 178 3.70 11.19 1.94
C PRO A 178 4.64 12.39 1.77
N VAL A 179 4.51 13.41 2.62
CA VAL A 179 5.35 14.62 2.60
C VAL A 179 6.82 14.31 2.91
N LYS A 180 7.05 13.29 3.75
CA LYS A 180 8.38 12.78 4.06
C LYS A 180 8.46 11.33 3.62
N THR A 181 9.46 11.01 2.82
CA THR A 181 9.77 9.63 2.44
C THR A 181 9.97 8.79 3.70
N PRO A 182 9.15 7.76 3.93
CA PRO A 182 9.33 6.89 5.08
C PRO A 182 10.72 6.26 5.08
N ALA A 183 11.36 6.22 6.25
CA ALA A 183 12.74 5.72 6.40
C ALA A 183 12.94 4.24 6.00
N TYR A 184 11.85 3.48 5.93
CA TYR A 184 11.85 2.06 5.51
C TYR A 184 11.90 1.89 3.99
N PHE A 185 11.58 2.92 3.21
CA PHE A 185 11.74 2.89 1.77
C PHE A 185 13.20 3.14 1.39
N ASN A 186 13.92 2.07 1.13
CA ASN A 186 15.28 2.19 0.63
C ASN A 186 15.25 2.35 -0.90
N ILE A 187 15.13 3.60 -1.34
CA ILE A 187 15.06 3.99 -2.76
C ILE A 187 16.27 3.47 -3.57
N LYS A 188 17.42 3.28 -2.90
CA LYS A 188 18.67 2.82 -3.56
C LYS A 188 18.58 1.39 -4.10
N ASN A 189 17.63 0.58 -3.62
CA ASN A 189 17.48 -0.82 -4.02
C ASN A 189 16.33 -1.05 -5.01
N MET A 190 15.70 -0.02 -5.52
CA MET A 190 14.67 -0.15 -6.54
C MET A 190 15.32 -0.26 -7.93
N GLU A 191 14.86 -1.22 -8.74
CA GLU A 191 15.34 -1.42 -10.13
C GLU A 191 15.10 -0.18 -11.00
N ASN A 192 14.14 0.67 -10.63
CA ASN A 192 13.86 1.94 -11.29
C ASN A 192 13.67 3.08 -10.29
N PRO A 193 14.73 3.79 -9.89
CA PRO A 193 14.64 4.91 -8.96
C PRO A 193 13.83 6.11 -9.49
N LYS A 194 13.51 6.13 -10.80
CA LYS A 194 12.64 7.16 -11.41
C LYS A 194 11.15 6.86 -11.25
N MET A 195 10.77 5.62 -11.00
CA MET A 195 9.41 5.33 -10.57
C MET A 195 9.29 5.75 -9.11
N SER A 196 8.55 6.84 -8.86
CA SER A 196 8.23 7.23 -7.50
C SER A 196 7.55 6.03 -6.82
N PRO A 197 8.13 5.45 -5.76
CA PRO A 197 7.51 4.34 -5.04
C PRO A 197 6.23 4.75 -4.33
N PHE A 198 5.83 6.00 -4.44
CA PHE A 198 4.79 6.67 -3.68
C PHE A 198 3.63 7.16 -4.53
N ASN A 199 3.51 6.73 -5.78
CA ASN A 199 2.27 6.89 -6.51
C ASN A 199 1.25 5.89 -5.99
N TYR A 200 0.87 6.07 -4.74
CA TYR A 200 -0.25 5.35 -4.17
C TYR A 200 -1.54 5.87 -4.79
N GLU A 201 -2.40 4.94 -5.10
CA GLU A 201 -3.68 5.18 -5.72
C GLU A 201 -4.78 4.65 -4.79
N PHE A 202 -5.69 5.53 -4.40
CA PHE A 202 -6.97 5.11 -3.86
C PHE A 202 -8.04 5.30 -4.91
N HIS A 203 -8.95 4.34 -5.01
CA HIS A 203 -10.06 4.44 -5.94
C HIS A 203 -11.41 4.21 -5.24
N ILE A 204 -12.42 4.91 -5.72
CA ILE A 204 -13.82 4.63 -5.42
C ILE A 204 -14.49 4.17 -6.72
N ARG A 205 -15.09 2.99 -6.66
CA ARG A 205 -16.01 2.54 -7.70
C ARG A 205 -17.37 3.20 -7.47
N VAL A 206 -17.85 3.90 -8.47
CA VAL A 206 -19.17 4.55 -8.46
C VAL A 206 -20.19 3.58 -9.07
N LYS A 207 -21.30 3.35 -8.36
CA LYS A 207 -22.43 2.52 -8.78
C LYS A 207 -23.70 3.34 -8.78
#